data_8d5a71dd7056f7d2f3fbabadb8e500ea
#
_entry.id   8d5a71dd7056f7d2f3fbabadb8e500ea
#
_cell.length_a   1.000
_cell.length_b   1.000
_cell.length_c   1.000
_cell.angle_alpha   90.00
_cell.angle_beta   90.00
_cell.angle_gamma   90.00
#
_symmetry.space_group_name_H-M   'P 1'
#
loop_
_entity.id
_entity.type
_entity.pdbx_description
1 polymer ?
#
loop_
_entity_poly.entity_id
_entity_poly.type
_entity_poly.pdbx_seq_one_letter_code
_entity_poly.pdbx_strand_id
1 'polypeptide(L)'
;DELENTLYQSVFIEGIQGSGKTNALKFLSQTVTSYTGIPIEKRPSVIILDGEKMFTEFATKSELNSESRKFLNENNIGNADYRVLTLSEYSENADSTLSFQSLTYNDLVHLIPEVEPKTENYLKQILKTTFEIIEARGNEMELTIKNVRSIGTDLARKSPLIHSSQAPAIGRALQSIELDMFNQPDKTQLSPSLLFQPGKISVIDVHDLDKSRKRVVALYIQQMLNRFKMEQSNKYPGVILVVDEAEELFPDKPSKRERNFVERITERMEDVTNRGRKRHYGLFIVTHVPSSVSPKIVALANTHMAFRSSDANSYISKVFGKEFVGQANNLETGTFLLKVNVSSQNQRPILAKLRMPNMDKCKVKKETTLTIQNNRVLAKMRK
;
A
#
# COMPACT_ATOMS: atom_id res chain seq x y z
N ASP A 1 7.13 0.60 -25.06
CA ASP A 1 8.01 1.53 -24.32
C ASP A 1 7.29 2.75 -23.75
N GLU A 2 6.34 3.40 -24.44
CA GLU A 2 5.54 4.52 -23.85
C GLU A 2 4.57 4.02 -22.79
N LEU A 3 3.94 2.87 -22.99
CA LEU A 3 2.99 2.28 -22.04
C LEU A 3 3.71 1.86 -20.73
N GLU A 4 4.89 1.24 -20.84
CA GLU A 4 5.71 0.87 -19.69
C GLU A 4 6.13 2.11 -18.89
N ASN A 5 6.51 3.18 -19.56
CA ASN A 5 6.88 4.44 -18.91
C ASN A 5 5.71 5.12 -18.18
N THR A 6 4.48 4.87 -18.61
CA THR A 6 3.28 5.48 -18.01
C THR A 6 2.76 4.66 -16.82
N LEU A 7 2.82 3.33 -16.88
CA LEU A 7 2.34 2.44 -15.82
C LEU A 7 3.15 2.52 -14.52
N TYR A 8 4.47 2.79 -14.64
CA TYR A 8 5.37 2.83 -13.47
C TYR A 8 5.67 4.26 -13.02
N GLN A 9 4.65 5.11 -13.01
CA GLN A 9 4.71 6.45 -12.43
C GLN A 9 4.11 6.49 -11.04
N SER A 10 4.42 7.58 -10.32
CA SER A 10 3.78 7.87 -9.06
C SER A 10 2.49 8.63 -9.31
N VAL A 11 1.39 8.13 -8.78
CA VAL A 11 0.06 8.69 -8.92
C VAL A 11 -0.47 9.08 -7.55
N PHE A 12 -0.92 10.31 -7.39
CA PHE A 12 -1.58 10.79 -6.18
C PHE A 12 -3.08 10.93 -6.44
N ILE A 13 -3.89 10.22 -5.66
CA ILE A 13 -5.34 10.12 -5.82
C ILE A 13 -6.02 10.65 -4.57
N GLU A 14 -6.84 11.67 -4.73
CA GLU A 14 -7.55 12.26 -3.61
C GLU A 14 -9.06 12.35 -3.86
N GLY A 15 -9.83 12.51 -2.80
CA GLY A 15 -11.27 12.79 -2.82
C GLY A 15 -11.99 12.25 -1.59
N ILE A 16 -13.16 12.79 -1.32
CA ILE A 16 -13.99 12.37 -0.19
C ILE A 16 -14.52 10.94 -0.35
N GLN A 17 -15.01 10.38 0.74
CA GLN A 17 -15.69 9.09 0.72
C GLN A 17 -16.87 9.08 -0.26
N GLY A 18 -17.06 7.99 -1.00
CA GLY A 18 -18.13 7.85 -1.99
C GLY A 18 -17.90 8.61 -3.31
N SER A 19 -16.75 9.26 -3.51
CA SER A 19 -16.43 9.97 -4.75
C SER A 19 -16.04 9.03 -5.92
N GLY A 20 -15.77 7.75 -5.65
CA GLY A 20 -15.43 6.73 -6.66
C GLY A 20 -13.97 6.31 -6.71
N LYS A 21 -13.11 6.77 -5.78
CA LYS A 21 -11.68 6.43 -5.72
C LYS A 21 -11.42 4.92 -5.70
N THR A 22 -12.03 4.21 -4.74
CA THR A 22 -11.84 2.76 -4.56
C THR A 22 -12.23 1.98 -5.82
N ASN A 23 -13.37 2.34 -6.44
CA ASN A 23 -13.78 1.71 -7.70
C ASN A 23 -12.78 1.99 -8.83
N ALA A 24 -12.26 3.23 -8.92
CA ALA A 24 -11.22 3.59 -9.87
C ALA A 24 -9.96 2.75 -9.68
N LEU A 25 -9.51 2.59 -8.44
CA LEU A 25 -8.33 1.79 -8.12
C LEU A 25 -8.52 0.30 -8.40
N LYS A 26 -9.68 -0.27 -8.05
CA LYS A 26 -10.02 -1.65 -8.41
C LYS A 26 -9.96 -1.85 -9.93
N PHE A 27 -10.59 -0.96 -10.68
CA PHE A 27 -10.57 -1.00 -12.14
C PHE A 27 -9.16 -0.85 -12.72
N LEU A 28 -8.38 0.12 -12.26
CA LEU A 28 -6.99 0.31 -12.70
C LEU A 28 -6.13 -0.91 -12.37
N SER A 29 -6.22 -1.43 -11.15
CA SER A 29 -5.48 -2.61 -10.71
C SER A 29 -5.83 -3.84 -11.57
N GLN A 30 -7.11 -4.06 -11.82
CA GLN A 30 -7.56 -5.14 -12.71
C GLN A 30 -7.08 -4.91 -14.14
N THR A 31 -7.19 -3.71 -14.67
CA THR A 31 -6.77 -3.39 -16.05
C THR A 31 -5.29 -3.71 -16.24
N VAL A 32 -4.41 -3.24 -15.38
CA VAL A 32 -2.96 -3.44 -15.54
C VAL A 32 -2.54 -4.89 -15.35
N THR A 33 -3.25 -5.66 -14.52
CA THR A 33 -2.93 -7.08 -14.25
C THR A 33 -3.58 -8.05 -15.22
N SER A 34 -4.71 -7.68 -15.84
CA SER A 34 -5.51 -8.61 -16.65
C SER A 34 -5.70 -8.20 -18.11
N TYR A 35 -5.03 -7.13 -18.58
CA TYR A 35 -5.07 -6.73 -19.98
C TYR A 35 -4.46 -7.80 -20.88
N THR A 36 -5.29 -8.36 -21.79
CA THR A 36 -4.89 -9.53 -22.60
C THR A 36 -3.95 -9.18 -23.76
N GLY A 37 -3.79 -7.89 -24.09
CA GLY A 37 -2.82 -7.42 -25.10
C GLY A 37 -1.36 -7.50 -24.65
N ILE A 38 -1.10 -7.82 -23.36
CA ILE A 38 0.25 -8.00 -22.82
C ILE A 38 0.39 -9.45 -22.33
N PRO A 39 1.46 -10.17 -22.70
CA PRO A 39 1.77 -11.49 -22.16
C PRO A 39 1.80 -11.49 -20.63
N ILE A 40 1.32 -12.55 -20.00
CA ILE A 40 1.14 -12.58 -18.55
C ILE A 40 2.44 -12.33 -17.78
N GLU A 41 3.54 -12.87 -18.25
CA GLU A 41 4.89 -12.73 -17.65
C GLU A 41 5.42 -11.29 -17.66
N LYS A 42 4.85 -10.42 -18.50
CA LYS A 42 5.20 -8.99 -18.60
C LYS A 42 4.23 -8.07 -17.84
N ARG A 43 3.10 -8.62 -17.38
CA ARG A 43 2.13 -7.82 -16.62
C ARG A 43 2.67 -7.50 -15.23
N PRO A 44 2.44 -6.29 -14.71
CA PRO A 44 2.85 -5.96 -13.36
C PRO A 44 2.12 -6.83 -12.32
N SER A 45 2.74 -7.01 -11.17
CA SER A 45 2.03 -7.36 -9.96
C SER A 45 1.53 -6.07 -9.30
N VAL A 46 0.38 -6.14 -8.64
CA VAL A 46 -0.18 -5.04 -7.85
C VAL A 46 -0.25 -5.47 -6.39
N ILE A 47 0.31 -4.66 -5.51
CA ILE A 47 0.23 -4.85 -4.06
C ILE A 47 -0.58 -3.70 -3.49
N ILE A 48 -1.66 -4.00 -2.78
CA ILE A 48 -2.55 -3.01 -2.18
C ILE A 48 -2.42 -3.12 -0.66
N LEU A 49 -1.98 -2.04 0.00
CA LEU A 49 -2.10 -1.90 1.45
C LEU A 49 -3.51 -1.35 1.74
N ASP A 50 -4.37 -2.20 2.24
CA ASP A 50 -5.79 -1.92 2.49
C ASP A 50 -6.02 -1.62 3.97
N GLY A 51 -6.15 -0.34 4.29
CA GLY A 51 -6.38 0.14 5.65
C GLY A 51 -7.84 0.08 6.11
N GLU A 52 -8.80 0.04 5.17
CA GLU A 52 -10.24 0.09 5.45
C GLU A 52 -11.03 -1.16 5.02
N LYS A 53 -10.36 -2.24 4.59
CA LYS A 53 -10.98 -3.47 4.09
C LYS A 53 -11.87 -3.27 2.86
N MET A 54 -11.48 -2.33 2.00
CA MET A 54 -12.25 -1.95 0.82
C MET A 54 -11.90 -2.76 -0.44
N PHE A 55 -10.74 -3.42 -0.44
CA PHE A 55 -10.21 -4.15 -1.60
C PHE A 55 -10.29 -5.67 -1.47
N THR A 56 -10.94 -6.19 -0.45
CA THR A 56 -11.03 -7.64 -0.19
C THR A 56 -11.88 -8.39 -1.21
N GLU A 57 -12.67 -7.68 -2.02
CA GLU A 57 -13.51 -8.27 -3.04
C GLU A 57 -13.41 -7.53 -4.37
N PHE A 58 -13.30 -8.30 -5.47
CA PHE A 58 -13.38 -7.82 -6.85
C PHE A 58 -14.51 -8.57 -7.56
N ALA A 59 -15.33 -7.84 -8.31
CA ALA A 59 -16.39 -8.45 -9.10
C ALA A 59 -15.81 -9.22 -10.30
N THR A 60 -16.30 -10.45 -10.50
CA THR A 60 -16.01 -11.19 -11.73
C THR A 60 -16.91 -10.69 -12.87
N LYS A 61 -16.53 -10.97 -14.14
CA LYS A 61 -17.35 -10.57 -15.30
C LYS A 61 -18.78 -11.13 -15.22
N SER A 62 -18.97 -12.29 -14.60
CA SER A 62 -20.30 -12.92 -14.44
C SER A 62 -21.18 -12.16 -13.45
N GLU A 63 -20.60 -11.47 -12.48
CA GLU A 63 -21.32 -10.67 -11.48
C GLU A 63 -21.64 -9.25 -11.97
N LEU A 64 -21.01 -8.81 -13.06
CA LEU A 64 -21.23 -7.51 -13.65
C LEU A 64 -22.47 -7.50 -14.56
N ASN A 65 -23.08 -6.32 -14.71
CA ASN A 65 -24.16 -6.13 -15.68
C ASN A 65 -23.66 -6.26 -17.14
N SER A 66 -24.58 -6.35 -18.09
CA SER A 66 -24.25 -6.56 -19.51
C SER A 66 -23.39 -5.46 -20.11
N GLU A 67 -23.62 -4.20 -19.74
CA GLU A 67 -22.88 -3.05 -20.23
C GLU A 67 -21.42 -3.08 -19.73
N SER A 68 -21.22 -3.35 -18.44
CA SER A 68 -19.89 -3.48 -17.83
C SER A 68 -19.09 -4.64 -18.42
N ARG A 69 -19.76 -5.81 -18.63
CA ARG A 69 -19.12 -6.95 -19.31
C ARG A 69 -18.71 -6.63 -20.74
N LYS A 70 -19.60 -5.96 -21.49
CA LYS A 70 -19.30 -5.52 -22.84
C LYS A 70 -18.09 -4.60 -22.85
N PHE A 71 -18.06 -3.60 -21.96
CA PHE A 71 -16.92 -2.68 -21.82
C PHE A 71 -15.60 -3.40 -21.56
N LEU A 72 -15.55 -4.33 -20.59
CA LEU A 72 -14.33 -5.08 -20.29
C LEU A 72 -13.87 -5.94 -21.48
N ASN A 73 -14.81 -6.57 -22.21
CA ASN A 73 -14.49 -7.38 -23.38
C ASN A 73 -13.95 -6.54 -24.54
N GLU A 74 -14.59 -5.40 -24.85
CA GLU A 74 -14.16 -4.48 -25.90
C GLU A 74 -12.78 -3.88 -25.62
N ASN A 75 -12.41 -3.73 -24.35
CA ASN A 75 -11.12 -3.20 -23.93
C ASN A 75 -10.09 -4.31 -23.59
N ASN A 76 -10.38 -5.56 -23.89
CA ASN A 76 -9.47 -6.69 -23.65
C ASN A 76 -9.03 -6.84 -22.19
N ILE A 77 -9.91 -6.52 -21.23
CA ILE A 77 -9.65 -6.64 -19.80
C ILE A 77 -10.23 -7.95 -19.27
N GLY A 78 -9.41 -8.76 -18.63
CA GLY A 78 -9.79 -10.03 -18.01
C GLY A 78 -10.44 -9.85 -16.63
N ASN A 79 -10.73 -10.96 -15.95
CA ASN A 79 -11.05 -10.95 -14.52
C ASN A 79 -9.80 -10.61 -13.69
N ALA A 80 -9.99 -10.00 -12.54
CA ALA A 80 -8.93 -9.86 -11.56
C ALA A 80 -8.50 -11.25 -11.03
N ASP A 81 -7.21 -11.54 -11.07
CA ASP A 81 -6.61 -12.63 -10.30
C ASP A 81 -6.04 -12.02 -9.02
N TYR A 82 -6.72 -12.21 -7.90
CA TYR A 82 -6.37 -11.58 -6.64
C TYR A 82 -6.36 -12.56 -5.47
N ARG A 83 -5.59 -12.18 -4.46
CA ARG A 83 -5.59 -12.82 -3.13
C ARG A 83 -5.70 -11.76 -2.05
N VAL A 84 -6.23 -12.14 -0.92
CA VAL A 84 -6.25 -11.33 0.29
C VAL A 84 -5.32 -12.00 1.31
N LEU A 85 -4.48 -11.20 1.96
CA LEU A 85 -3.48 -11.60 2.96
C LEU A 85 -3.73 -10.74 4.19
N THR A 86 -4.36 -11.30 5.21
CA THR A 86 -4.80 -10.56 6.39
C THR A 86 -3.74 -10.61 7.48
N LEU A 87 -3.28 -9.43 7.88
CA LEU A 87 -2.48 -9.21 9.08
C LEU A 87 -3.37 -8.57 10.15
N SER A 88 -3.40 -9.15 11.33
CA SER A 88 -4.25 -8.68 12.43
C SER A 88 -3.51 -8.77 13.75
N GLU A 89 -3.87 -7.90 14.70
CA GLU A 89 -3.43 -7.99 16.09
C GLU A 89 -3.98 -9.25 16.79
N TYR A 90 -5.10 -9.76 16.26
CA TYR A 90 -5.77 -10.96 16.77
C TYR A 90 -5.35 -12.15 15.92
N SER A 91 -4.67 -13.12 16.53
CA SER A 91 -4.12 -14.27 15.80
C SER A 91 -5.19 -15.11 15.09
N GLU A 92 -6.41 -15.16 15.61
CA GLU A 92 -7.56 -15.83 15.00
C GLU A 92 -8.04 -15.19 13.69
N ASN A 93 -7.84 -13.88 13.54
CA ASN A 93 -8.24 -13.13 12.34
C ASN A 93 -7.15 -13.09 11.27
N ALA A 94 -5.89 -13.30 11.68
CA ALA A 94 -4.76 -13.28 10.75
C ALA A 94 -4.65 -14.60 9.99
N ASP A 95 -4.43 -14.55 8.68
CA ASP A 95 -4.05 -15.69 7.84
C ASP A 95 -2.60 -15.59 7.35
N SER A 96 -1.97 -14.44 7.58
CA SER A 96 -0.66 -14.10 7.06
C SER A 96 0.26 -13.54 8.15
N THR A 97 1.57 -13.60 7.89
CA THR A 97 2.62 -13.13 8.79
C THR A 97 3.81 -12.58 8.01
N LEU A 98 4.58 -11.68 8.60
CA LEU A 98 5.83 -11.22 8.02
C LEU A 98 6.92 -12.29 8.14
N SER A 99 7.79 -12.40 7.12
CA SER A 99 8.92 -13.32 7.15
C SER A 99 10.16 -12.65 7.76
N PHE A 100 10.59 -13.12 8.93
CA PHE A 100 11.79 -12.59 9.57
C PHE A 100 13.07 -12.98 8.84
N GLN A 101 13.11 -14.18 8.26
CA GLN A 101 14.27 -14.70 7.52
C GLN A 101 14.57 -13.88 6.24
N SER A 102 13.59 -13.11 5.75
CA SER A 102 13.80 -12.24 4.61
C SER A 102 14.50 -10.91 4.95
N LEU A 103 14.70 -10.63 6.25
CA LEU A 103 15.28 -9.36 6.72
C LEU A 103 16.79 -9.46 6.95
N THR A 104 17.48 -8.37 6.66
CA THR A 104 18.84 -8.13 7.12
C THR A 104 18.84 -7.36 8.44
N TYR A 105 19.98 -7.28 9.12
CA TYR A 105 20.12 -6.42 10.30
C TYR A 105 19.79 -4.95 9.99
N ASN A 106 20.16 -4.47 8.80
CA ASN A 106 19.82 -3.13 8.34
C ASN A 106 18.31 -2.93 8.20
N ASP A 107 17.61 -3.91 7.61
CA ASP A 107 16.16 -3.84 7.47
C ASP A 107 15.49 -3.76 8.83
N LEU A 108 15.97 -4.58 9.78
CA LEU A 108 15.41 -4.63 11.13
C LEU A 108 15.58 -3.31 11.90
N VAL A 109 16.72 -2.62 11.79
CA VAL A 109 16.91 -1.30 12.40
C VAL A 109 15.79 -0.34 12.00
N HIS A 110 15.42 -0.35 10.73
CA HIS A 110 14.40 0.57 10.22
C HIS A 110 12.98 0.17 10.61
N LEU A 111 12.73 -1.11 10.89
CA LEU A 111 11.42 -1.60 11.34
C LEU A 111 11.13 -1.30 12.82
N ILE A 112 12.14 -0.91 13.60
CA ILE A 112 11.96 -0.58 15.02
C ILE A 112 11.41 0.85 15.16
N PRO A 113 10.18 1.05 15.71
CA PRO A 113 9.53 2.35 15.71
C PRO A 113 10.23 3.40 16.58
N GLU A 114 10.63 3.01 17.79
CA GLU A 114 11.10 3.93 18.82
C GLU A 114 12.63 3.92 18.94
N VAL A 115 13.34 4.43 17.93
CA VAL A 115 14.79 4.56 17.96
C VAL A 115 15.18 6.03 17.85
N GLU A 116 15.86 6.55 18.86
CA GLU A 116 16.47 7.88 18.79
C GLU A 116 17.67 7.85 17.84
N PRO A 117 17.93 8.95 17.06
CA PRO A 117 19.03 8.99 16.10
C PRO A 117 20.40 8.68 16.72
N LYS A 118 20.63 9.08 17.96
CA LYS A 118 21.87 8.78 18.68
C LYS A 118 22.04 7.30 19.01
N THR A 119 20.93 6.60 19.23
CA THR A 119 20.90 5.17 19.57
C THR A 119 20.95 4.30 18.31
N GLU A 120 20.52 4.80 17.17
CA GLU A 120 20.40 4.05 15.92
C GLU A 120 21.74 3.43 15.46
N ASN A 121 22.82 4.20 15.50
CA ASN A 121 24.15 3.69 15.11
C ASN A 121 24.63 2.56 16.01
N TYR A 122 24.42 2.66 17.32
CA TYR A 122 24.76 1.60 18.26
C TYR A 122 23.88 0.39 18.06
N LEU A 123 22.57 0.58 17.88
CA LEU A 123 21.63 -0.48 17.59
C LEU A 123 22.00 -1.24 16.30
N LYS A 124 22.40 -0.52 15.26
CA LYS A 124 22.87 -1.10 14.00
C LYS A 124 24.11 -1.97 14.21
N GLN A 125 25.09 -1.54 15.00
CA GLN A 125 26.27 -2.33 15.32
C GLN A 125 25.90 -3.59 16.12
N ILE A 126 25.05 -3.46 17.15
CA ILE A 126 24.59 -4.58 17.95
C ILE A 126 23.82 -5.60 17.08
N LEU A 127 22.91 -5.16 16.25
CA LEU A 127 22.17 -6.05 15.37
C LEU A 127 23.09 -6.75 14.36
N LYS A 128 24.04 -6.01 13.77
CA LYS A 128 25.04 -6.61 12.87
C LYS A 128 25.78 -7.75 13.56
N THR A 129 26.38 -7.48 14.73
CA THR A 129 27.12 -8.50 15.50
C THR A 129 26.20 -9.64 15.95
N THR A 130 24.94 -9.35 16.31
CA THR A 130 23.95 -10.36 16.66
C THR A 130 23.66 -11.32 15.49
N PHE A 131 23.45 -10.79 14.28
CA PHE A 131 23.25 -11.61 13.10
C PHE A 131 24.48 -12.45 12.76
N GLU A 132 25.68 -11.87 12.83
CA GLU A 132 26.96 -12.59 12.63
C GLU A 132 27.12 -13.76 13.61
N ILE A 133 26.77 -13.56 14.91
CA ILE A 133 26.81 -14.63 15.91
C ILE A 133 25.80 -15.75 15.61
N ILE A 134 24.58 -15.39 15.21
CA ILE A 134 23.56 -16.39 14.88
C ILE A 134 23.97 -17.17 13.63
N GLU A 135 24.47 -16.49 12.59
CA GLU A 135 24.94 -17.11 11.37
C GLU A 135 26.14 -18.04 11.62
N ALA A 136 27.10 -17.62 12.44
CA ALA A 136 28.25 -18.45 12.81
C ALA A 136 27.90 -19.73 13.57
N ARG A 137 26.77 -19.75 14.30
CA ARG A 137 26.27 -20.95 15.00
C ARG A 137 25.48 -21.88 14.06
N GLY A 138 25.13 -21.43 12.86
CA GLY A 138 24.48 -22.26 11.85
C GLY A 138 23.24 -22.97 12.36
N ASN A 139 23.18 -24.29 12.20
CA ASN A 139 22.04 -25.12 12.61
C ASN A 139 21.77 -25.18 14.12
N GLU A 140 22.72 -24.72 14.95
CA GLU A 140 22.53 -24.71 16.41
C GLU A 140 21.66 -23.56 16.89
N MET A 141 21.47 -22.50 16.05
CA MET A 141 20.70 -21.33 16.41
C MET A 141 19.99 -20.71 15.22
N GLU A 142 18.68 -20.81 15.23
CA GLU A 142 17.84 -20.22 14.19
C GLU A 142 17.76 -18.70 14.31
N LEU A 143 17.71 -18.01 13.16
CA LEU A 143 17.45 -16.57 13.10
C LEU A 143 15.99 -16.27 13.44
N THR A 144 15.73 -16.03 14.71
CA THR A 144 14.42 -15.64 15.24
C THR A 144 14.50 -14.31 15.98
N ILE A 145 13.37 -13.59 16.07
CA ILE A 145 13.31 -12.35 16.85
C ILE A 145 13.68 -12.60 18.32
N LYS A 146 13.27 -13.72 18.89
CA LYS A 146 13.61 -14.11 20.27
C LYS A 146 15.11 -14.19 20.47
N ASN A 147 15.83 -14.85 19.57
CA ASN A 147 17.28 -14.98 19.64
C ASN A 147 17.97 -13.62 19.40
N VAL A 148 17.48 -12.82 18.44
CA VAL A 148 18.00 -11.48 18.19
C VAL A 148 17.82 -10.56 19.40
N ARG A 149 16.66 -10.59 20.06
CA ARG A 149 16.42 -9.82 21.29
C ARG A 149 17.35 -10.25 22.43
N SER A 150 17.46 -11.55 22.68
CA SER A 150 18.27 -12.10 23.78
C SER A 150 19.73 -11.73 23.60
N ILE A 151 20.32 -12.09 22.45
CA ILE A 151 21.75 -11.84 22.18
C ILE A 151 22.02 -10.34 22.07
N GLY A 152 21.18 -9.59 21.35
CA GLY A 152 21.36 -8.16 21.19
C GLY A 152 21.28 -7.38 22.51
N THR A 153 20.40 -7.78 23.42
CA THR A 153 20.33 -7.17 24.77
C THR A 153 21.55 -7.50 25.60
N ASP A 154 22.03 -8.72 25.52
CA ASP A 154 23.26 -9.12 26.23
C ASP A 154 24.51 -8.42 25.69
N LEU A 155 24.63 -8.31 24.37
CA LEU A 155 25.69 -7.55 23.72
C LEU A 155 25.66 -6.07 24.12
N ALA A 156 24.48 -5.44 24.13
CA ALA A 156 24.33 -4.04 24.52
C ALA A 156 24.80 -3.78 25.95
N ARG A 157 24.61 -4.74 26.86
CA ARG A 157 25.05 -4.65 28.26
C ARG A 157 26.56 -4.88 28.45
N LYS A 158 27.14 -5.77 27.65
CA LYS A 158 28.53 -6.25 27.83
C LYS A 158 29.53 -5.54 26.94
N SER A 159 29.08 -4.83 25.89
CA SER A 159 29.97 -4.19 24.92
C SER A 159 30.67 -2.97 25.53
N PRO A 160 32.00 -2.92 25.55
CA PRO A 160 32.75 -1.76 25.99
C PRO A 160 32.60 -0.53 25.04
N LEU A 161 32.08 -0.76 23.83
CA LEU A 161 31.87 0.29 22.84
C LEU A 161 30.57 1.07 23.08
N ILE A 162 29.69 0.55 23.95
CA ILE A 162 28.40 1.14 24.24
C ILE A 162 28.44 1.81 25.60
N HIS A 163 28.20 3.11 25.59
CA HIS A 163 28.10 3.84 26.85
C HIS A 163 26.95 3.27 27.70
N SER A 164 27.17 3.13 29.00
CA SER A 164 26.22 2.53 29.93
C SER A 164 24.82 3.14 29.89
N SER A 165 24.72 4.43 29.53
CA SER A 165 23.44 5.13 29.36
C SER A 165 22.68 4.71 28.08
N GLN A 166 23.34 4.14 27.07
CA GLN A 166 22.73 3.72 25.80
C GLN A 166 22.20 2.28 25.86
N ALA A 167 22.80 1.42 26.67
CA ALA A 167 22.40 0.02 26.77
C ALA A 167 20.89 -0.18 27.12
N PRO A 168 20.31 0.59 28.06
CA PRO A 168 18.86 0.49 28.33
C PRO A 168 18.00 0.98 27.15
N ALA A 169 18.45 1.98 26.38
CA ALA A 169 17.71 2.47 25.20
C ALA A 169 17.71 1.43 24.10
N ILE A 170 18.85 0.78 23.84
CA ILE A 170 18.95 -0.34 22.88
C ILE A 170 18.06 -1.52 23.35
N GLY A 171 18.08 -1.85 24.63
CA GLY A 171 17.22 -2.90 25.18
C GLY A 171 15.73 -2.62 24.96
N ARG A 172 15.27 -1.37 25.20
CA ARG A 172 13.88 -0.97 24.90
C ARG A 172 13.58 -1.05 23.42
N ALA A 173 14.48 -0.57 22.56
CA ALA A 173 14.32 -0.63 21.11
C ALA A 173 14.15 -2.08 20.62
N LEU A 174 14.99 -3.01 21.13
CA LEU A 174 14.86 -4.43 20.80
C LEU A 174 13.57 -5.05 21.34
N GLN A 175 13.08 -4.59 22.49
CA GLN A 175 11.79 -5.06 23.04
C GLN A 175 10.59 -4.53 22.27
N SER A 176 10.69 -3.37 21.60
CA SER A 176 9.60 -2.79 20.80
C SER A 176 9.38 -3.47 19.43
N ILE A 177 10.21 -4.46 19.06
CA ILE A 177 9.93 -5.28 17.88
C ILE A 177 8.67 -6.10 18.13
N GLU A 178 7.67 -5.96 17.28
CA GLU A 178 6.39 -6.68 17.40
C GLU A 178 6.57 -8.17 17.06
N LEU A 179 6.68 -9.02 18.08
CA LEU A 179 6.93 -10.46 17.93
C LEU A 179 5.82 -11.19 17.18
N ASP A 180 4.60 -10.79 17.45
CA ASP A 180 3.38 -11.40 16.94
C ASP A 180 3.13 -11.13 15.45
N MET A 181 3.87 -10.22 14.84
CA MET A 181 3.79 -9.95 13.40
C MET A 181 4.67 -10.87 12.54
N PHE A 182 5.64 -11.57 13.15
CA PHE A 182 6.65 -12.31 12.39
C PHE A 182 6.59 -13.82 12.64
N ASN A 183 6.75 -14.59 11.57
CA ASN A 183 6.92 -16.04 11.60
C ASN A 183 5.92 -16.77 12.48
N GLN A 184 4.66 -16.35 12.48
CA GLN A 184 3.63 -17.09 13.20
C GLN A 184 3.45 -18.48 12.57
N PRO A 185 3.37 -19.54 13.39
CA PRO A 185 3.11 -20.87 12.90
C PRO A 185 1.76 -20.91 12.16
N ASP A 186 1.68 -21.75 11.15
CA ASP A 186 0.45 -21.99 10.36
C ASP A 186 -0.10 -20.77 9.60
N LYS A 187 0.68 -19.68 9.47
CA LYS A 187 0.32 -18.51 8.69
C LYS A 187 1.14 -18.40 7.40
N THR A 188 0.52 -17.82 6.37
CA THR A 188 1.20 -17.55 5.09
C THR A 188 2.24 -16.46 5.26
N GLN A 189 3.50 -16.76 4.99
CA GLN A 189 4.57 -15.78 5.08
C GLN A 189 4.58 -14.85 3.87
N LEU A 190 4.57 -13.54 4.11
CA LEU A 190 4.77 -12.54 3.06
C LEU A 190 6.20 -12.64 2.53
N SER A 191 6.33 -13.06 1.28
CA SER A 191 7.62 -13.26 0.61
C SER A 191 7.62 -12.65 -0.80
N PRO A 192 8.79 -12.37 -1.39
CA PRO A 192 8.86 -11.86 -2.77
C PRO A 192 8.21 -12.79 -3.79
N SER A 193 8.38 -14.09 -3.64
CA SER A 193 7.79 -15.10 -4.52
C SER A 193 6.26 -15.13 -4.44
N LEU A 194 5.70 -14.76 -3.30
CA LEU A 194 4.26 -14.60 -3.13
C LEU A 194 3.77 -13.29 -3.74
N LEU A 195 4.42 -12.16 -3.43
CA LEU A 195 3.90 -10.84 -3.76
C LEU A 195 4.21 -10.40 -5.20
N PHE A 196 5.34 -10.82 -5.78
CA PHE A 196 5.79 -10.36 -7.10
C PHE A 196 5.42 -11.35 -8.21
N GLN A 197 4.16 -11.78 -8.26
CA GLN A 197 3.66 -12.67 -9.30
C GLN A 197 3.06 -11.87 -10.46
N PRO A 198 3.45 -12.15 -11.73
CA PRO A 198 2.94 -11.43 -12.88
C PRO A 198 1.41 -11.51 -12.99
N GLY A 199 0.78 -10.37 -13.27
CA GLY A 199 -0.66 -10.29 -13.49
C GLY A 199 -1.51 -10.56 -12.26
N LYS A 200 -0.94 -10.55 -11.05
CA LYS A 200 -1.67 -10.83 -9.81
C LYS A 200 -1.81 -9.60 -8.92
N ILE A 201 -2.95 -9.49 -8.25
CA ILE A 201 -3.23 -8.49 -7.22
C ILE A 201 -3.10 -9.16 -5.86
N SER A 202 -2.24 -8.63 -4.99
CA SER A 202 -2.12 -9.05 -3.59
C SER A 202 -2.65 -7.91 -2.71
N VAL A 203 -3.80 -8.13 -2.09
CA VAL A 203 -4.38 -7.21 -1.10
C VAL A 203 -3.85 -7.60 0.26
N ILE A 204 -3.15 -6.68 0.91
CA ILE A 204 -2.66 -6.85 2.28
C ILE A 204 -3.60 -6.07 3.18
N ASP A 205 -4.53 -6.80 3.77
CA ASP A 205 -5.52 -6.28 4.70
C ASP A 205 -4.84 -6.00 6.04
N VAL A 206 -4.77 -4.73 6.42
CA VAL A 206 -4.14 -4.24 7.65
C VAL A 206 -5.12 -3.42 8.50
N HIS A 207 -6.44 -3.52 8.23
CA HIS A 207 -7.43 -2.66 8.88
C HIS A 207 -7.48 -2.84 10.41
N ASP A 208 -7.24 -4.08 10.91
CA ASP A 208 -7.21 -4.41 12.34
C ASP A 208 -5.91 -3.97 13.05
N LEU A 209 -4.90 -3.50 12.33
CA LEU A 209 -3.63 -3.07 12.90
C LEU A 209 -3.69 -1.60 13.37
N ASP A 210 -3.02 -1.30 14.46
CA ASP A 210 -2.75 0.09 14.84
C ASP A 210 -1.81 0.80 13.83
N LYS A 211 -1.73 2.12 13.94
CA LYS A 211 -0.91 2.94 13.00
C LYS A 211 0.57 2.57 12.99
N SER A 212 1.13 2.20 14.14
CA SER A 212 2.54 1.81 14.24
C SER A 212 2.80 0.51 13.49
N ARG A 213 1.94 -0.49 13.67
CA ARG A 213 2.02 -1.77 12.98
C ARG A 213 1.75 -1.64 11.48
N LYS A 214 0.75 -0.83 11.06
CA LYS A 214 0.54 -0.51 9.64
C LYS A 214 1.81 0.04 8.98
N ARG A 215 2.53 0.94 9.68
CA ARG A 215 3.80 1.50 9.22
C ARG A 215 4.92 0.46 9.14
N VAL A 216 4.98 -0.47 10.10
CA VAL A 216 5.94 -1.60 10.06
C VAL A 216 5.68 -2.45 8.82
N VAL A 217 4.42 -2.79 8.52
CA VAL A 217 4.05 -3.54 7.31
C VAL A 217 4.44 -2.77 6.04
N ALA A 218 4.12 -1.49 5.96
CA ALA A 218 4.47 -0.66 4.81
C ALA A 218 5.98 -0.60 4.59
N LEU A 219 6.77 -0.40 5.65
CA LEU A 219 8.23 -0.45 5.59
C LEU A 219 8.77 -1.82 5.18
N TYR A 220 8.21 -2.88 5.74
CA TYR A 220 8.61 -4.24 5.39
C TYR A 220 8.44 -4.51 3.90
N ILE A 221 7.28 -4.16 3.33
CA ILE A 221 6.99 -4.32 1.90
C ILE A 221 7.94 -3.47 1.07
N GLN A 222 8.15 -2.23 1.48
CA GLN A 222 9.05 -1.31 0.80
C GLN A 222 10.51 -1.80 0.80
N GLN A 223 11.00 -2.34 1.93
CA GLN A 223 12.34 -2.93 2.03
C GLN A 223 12.45 -4.16 1.12
N MET A 224 11.42 -4.99 1.08
CA MET A 224 11.32 -6.12 0.17
C MET A 224 11.37 -5.65 -1.29
N LEU A 225 10.61 -4.61 -1.67
CA LEU A 225 10.65 -4.00 -2.99
C LEU A 225 12.04 -3.45 -3.31
N ASN A 226 12.65 -2.72 -2.41
CA ASN A 226 13.98 -2.16 -2.61
C ASN A 226 15.02 -3.26 -2.85
N ARG A 227 15.08 -4.24 -1.96
CA ARG A 227 16.08 -5.30 -2.02
C ARG A 227 15.88 -6.23 -3.22
N PHE A 228 14.68 -6.77 -3.40
CA PHE A 228 14.45 -7.79 -4.42
C PHE A 228 14.16 -7.20 -5.79
N LYS A 229 13.49 -6.06 -5.86
CA LYS A 229 13.19 -5.42 -7.14
C LYS A 229 14.34 -4.57 -7.63
N MET A 230 15.06 -3.89 -6.72
CA MET A 230 16.17 -3.04 -7.09
C MET A 230 17.45 -3.83 -7.39
N GLU A 231 17.70 -4.90 -6.68
CA GLU A 231 18.90 -5.76 -6.86
C GLU A 231 18.66 -6.86 -7.88
N GLN A 232 17.44 -7.36 -8.00
CA GLN A 232 17.07 -8.49 -8.86
C GLN A 232 15.96 -8.14 -9.85
N SER A 233 16.04 -6.97 -10.48
CA SER A 233 14.97 -6.42 -11.33
C SER A 233 14.52 -7.34 -12.47
N ASN A 234 15.43 -8.15 -13.03
CA ASN A 234 15.13 -9.08 -14.12
C ASN A 234 14.42 -10.37 -13.69
N LYS A 235 14.42 -10.67 -12.38
CA LYS A 235 13.79 -11.89 -11.85
C LYS A 235 12.29 -11.72 -11.59
N TYR A 236 11.87 -10.50 -11.30
CA TYR A 236 10.50 -10.20 -10.91
C TYR A 236 9.81 -9.26 -11.89
N PRO A 237 8.50 -9.37 -12.09
CA PRO A 237 7.74 -8.47 -12.95
C PRO A 237 7.79 -7.01 -12.43
N GLY A 238 7.27 -6.08 -13.22
CA GLY A 238 6.96 -4.75 -12.71
C GLY A 238 6.02 -4.80 -11.51
N VAL A 239 6.14 -3.87 -10.59
CA VAL A 239 5.34 -3.83 -9.37
C VAL A 239 4.68 -2.47 -9.22
N ILE A 240 3.40 -2.45 -8.90
CA ILE A 240 2.66 -1.26 -8.51
C ILE A 240 2.25 -1.44 -7.05
N LEU A 241 2.75 -0.55 -6.19
CA LEU A 241 2.32 -0.46 -4.80
C LEU A 241 1.21 0.58 -4.69
N VAL A 242 0.07 0.18 -4.17
CA VAL A 242 -1.06 1.04 -3.82
C VAL A 242 -1.08 1.20 -2.31
N VAL A 243 -1.03 2.44 -1.85
CA VAL A 243 -1.10 2.80 -0.44
C VAL A 243 -2.41 3.54 -0.22
N ASP A 244 -3.37 2.89 0.40
CA ASP A 244 -4.62 3.52 0.81
C ASP A 244 -4.45 4.18 2.19
N GLU A 245 -5.23 5.21 2.49
CA GLU A 245 -5.12 6.03 3.71
C GLU A 245 -3.70 6.55 3.98
N ALA A 246 -3.08 7.14 2.96
CA ALA A 246 -1.70 7.59 3.03
C ALA A 246 -1.40 8.56 4.19
N GLU A 247 -2.41 9.29 4.68
CA GLU A 247 -2.33 10.15 5.85
C GLU A 247 -2.01 9.40 7.14
N GLU A 248 -2.34 8.12 7.25
CA GLU A 248 -1.97 7.29 8.40
C GLU A 248 -0.49 6.89 8.36
N LEU A 249 0.04 6.62 7.18
CA LEU A 249 1.43 6.20 7.00
C LEU A 249 2.39 7.39 6.94
N PHE A 250 1.99 8.46 6.28
CA PHE A 250 2.81 9.63 5.97
C PHE A 250 2.16 10.95 6.43
N PRO A 251 1.81 11.10 7.71
CA PRO A 251 1.17 12.33 8.17
C PRO A 251 2.08 13.56 8.01
N ASP A 252 1.49 14.71 7.64
CA ASP A 252 2.20 15.99 7.56
C ASP A 252 2.78 16.41 8.91
N LYS A 253 2.02 16.17 9.98
CA LYS A 253 2.37 16.54 11.35
C LYS A 253 2.37 15.34 12.29
N PRO A 254 3.41 14.48 12.21
CA PRO A 254 3.52 13.35 13.12
C PRO A 254 3.72 13.82 14.57
N SER A 255 3.27 13.03 15.54
CA SER A 255 3.58 13.26 16.94
C SER A 255 5.08 13.22 17.20
N LYS A 256 5.53 13.79 18.32
CA LYS A 256 6.99 13.79 18.67
C LYS A 256 7.57 12.37 18.73
N ARG A 257 6.79 11.39 19.20
CA ARG A 257 7.21 9.97 19.29
C ARG A 257 7.34 9.32 17.92
N GLU A 258 6.41 9.62 17.01
CA GLU A 258 6.36 9.00 15.70
C GLU A 258 7.28 9.66 14.67
N ARG A 259 7.72 10.90 14.92
CA ARG A 259 8.43 11.73 13.93
C ARG A 259 9.57 11.00 13.24
N ASN A 260 10.51 10.44 14.00
CA ASN A 260 11.67 9.75 13.43
C ASN A 260 11.27 8.53 12.59
N PHE A 261 10.21 7.83 12.99
CA PHE A 261 9.73 6.67 12.26
C PHE A 261 9.01 7.06 10.96
N VAL A 262 8.19 8.10 11.00
CA VAL A 262 7.53 8.68 9.81
C VAL A 262 8.55 9.27 8.84
N GLU A 263 9.56 9.97 9.33
CA GLU A 263 10.64 10.51 8.50
C GLU A 263 11.37 9.37 7.76
N ARG A 264 11.76 8.30 8.45
CA ARG A 264 12.42 7.14 7.84
C ARG A 264 11.56 6.47 6.77
N ILE A 265 10.27 6.26 7.03
CA ILE A 265 9.34 5.67 6.06
C ILE A 265 9.20 6.56 4.82
N THR A 266 9.10 7.87 5.04
CA THR A 266 8.99 8.86 3.97
C THR A 266 10.25 8.88 3.09
N GLU A 267 11.44 8.96 3.69
CA GLU A 267 12.73 8.93 2.97
C GLU A 267 12.92 7.64 2.16
N ARG A 268 12.53 6.50 2.73
CA ARG A 268 12.59 5.22 2.01
C ARG A 268 11.63 5.18 0.84
N MET A 269 10.43 5.74 0.98
CA MET A 269 9.46 5.83 -0.11
C MET A 269 9.97 6.77 -1.22
N GLU A 270 10.60 7.89 -0.86
CA GLU A 270 11.27 8.77 -1.83
C GLU A 270 12.36 8.03 -2.61
N ASP A 271 13.24 7.30 -1.93
CA ASP A 271 14.33 6.56 -2.55
C ASP A 271 13.82 5.53 -3.57
N VAL A 272 12.83 4.73 -3.16
CA VAL A 272 12.25 3.70 -4.04
C VAL A 272 11.53 4.35 -5.22
N THR A 273 10.78 5.42 -5.00
CA THR A 273 10.03 6.12 -6.03
C THR A 273 10.95 6.79 -7.05
N ASN A 274 11.97 7.51 -6.60
CA ASN A 274 12.92 8.21 -7.47
C ASN A 274 13.73 7.25 -8.35
N ARG A 275 14.03 6.05 -7.86
CA ARG A 275 14.76 5.01 -8.59
C ARG A 275 13.84 4.05 -9.33
N GLY A 276 12.56 4.02 -8.95
CA GLY A 276 11.61 2.96 -9.31
C GLY A 276 11.23 2.93 -10.78
N ARG A 277 11.07 4.09 -11.42
CA ARG A 277 10.65 4.17 -12.83
C ARG A 277 11.52 3.33 -13.76
N LYS A 278 12.85 3.44 -13.64
CA LYS A 278 13.81 2.67 -14.45
C LYS A 278 13.79 1.16 -14.14
N ARG A 279 13.12 0.75 -13.07
CA ARG A 279 13.07 -0.61 -12.56
C ARG A 279 11.64 -1.15 -12.51
N HIS A 280 10.72 -0.52 -13.26
CA HIS A 280 9.33 -0.92 -13.37
C HIS A 280 8.62 -0.98 -11.99
N TYR A 281 8.78 0.09 -11.22
CA TYR A 281 8.07 0.29 -9.96
C TYR A 281 7.16 1.51 -10.04
N GLY A 282 5.88 1.32 -9.78
CA GLY A 282 4.86 2.36 -9.68
C GLY A 282 4.36 2.51 -8.24
N LEU A 283 3.99 3.73 -7.86
CA LEU A 283 3.44 4.03 -6.54
C LEU A 283 2.13 4.81 -6.69
N PHE A 284 1.03 4.25 -6.18
CA PHE A 284 -0.27 4.91 -6.13
C PHE A 284 -0.58 5.26 -4.68
N ILE A 285 -0.70 6.54 -4.40
CA ILE A 285 -0.93 7.11 -3.08
C ILE A 285 -2.36 7.63 -3.04
N VAL A 286 -3.15 7.13 -2.11
CA VAL A 286 -4.57 7.43 -1.99
C VAL A 286 -4.85 8.07 -0.65
N THR A 287 -5.65 9.12 -0.64
CA THR A 287 -5.99 9.85 0.59
C THR A 287 -7.41 10.44 0.52
N HIS A 288 -8.00 10.64 1.68
CA HIS A 288 -9.23 11.43 1.84
C HIS A 288 -8.93 12.91 2.11
N VAL A 289 -7.77 13.21 2.71
CA VAL A 289 -7.40 14.56 3.16
C VAL A 289 -5.96 14.86 2.73
N PRO A 290 -5.74 15.37 1.49
CA PRO A 290 -4.41 15.63 0.94
C PRO A 290 -3.53 16.52 1.82
N SER A 291 -4.10 17.51 2.49
CA SER A 291 -3.36 18.42 3.40
C SER A 291 -2.84 17.72 4.66
N SER A 292 -3.33 16.53 4.97
CA SER A 292 -2.84 15.71 6.09
C SER A 292 -1.67 14.79 5.70
N VAL A 293 -1.35 14.69 4.40
CA VAL A 293 -0.24 13.88 3.89
C VAL A 293 1.01 14.74 3.78
N SER A 294 2.16 14.17 4.12
CA SER A 294 3.46 14.83 4.01
C SER A 294 3.66 15.46 2.61
N PRO A 295 4.00 16.76 2.53
CA PRO A 295 4.26 17.43 1.26
C PRO A 295 5.35 16.75 0.42
N LYS A 296 6.32 16.09 1.04
CA LYS A 296 7.34 15.31 0.35
C LYS A 296 6.71 14.17 -0.46
N ILE A 297 5.78 13.43 0.13
CA ILE A 297 5.07 12.32 -0.52
C ILE A 297 4.19 12.84 -1.66
N VAL A 298 3.45 13.94 -1.45
CA VAL A 298 2.64 14.57 -2.52
C VAL A 298 3.51 15.00 -3.70
N ALA A 299 4.72 15.51 -3.42
CA ALA A 299 5.67 15.97 -4.45
C ALA A 299 6.27 14.83 -5.29
N LEU A 300 6.22 13.58 -4.83
CA LEU A 300 6.66 12.42 -5.62
C LEU A 300 5.75 12.11 -6.80
N ALA A 301 4.51 12.58 -6.75
CA ALA A 301 3.53 12.25 -7.77
C ALA A 301 3.77 13.00 -9.08
N ASN A 302 3.88 12.25 -10.16
CA ASN A 302 3.93 12.78 -11.53
C ASN A 302 2.51 12.98 -12.08
N THR A 303 1.55 12.24 -11.56
CA THR A 303 0.14 12.30 -11.96
C THR A 303 -0.72 12.55 -10.73
N HIS A 304 -1.63 13.50 -10.84
CA HIS A 304 -2.58 13.83 -9.80
C HIS A 304 -4.00 13.60 -10.32
N MET A 305 -4.79 12.85 -9.55
CA MET A 305 -6.21 12.58 -9.81
C MET A 305 -7.02 13.11 -8.62
N ALA A 306 -7.82 14.13 -8.85
CA ALA A 306 -8.67 14.71 -7.82
C ALA A 306 -10.15 14.42 -8.13
N PHE A 307 -10.74 13.55 -7.35
CA PHE A 307 -12.19 13.33 -7.31
C PHE A 307 -12.86 14.47 -6.54
N ARG A 308 -14.15 14.34 -6.19
CA ARG A 308 -14.81 15.37 -5.39
C ARG A 308 -14.04 15.58 -4.08
N SER A 309 -13.58 16.80 -3.83
CA SER A 309 -12.65 17.15 -2.76
C SER A 309 -13.30 18.01 -1.69
N SER A 310 -12.98 17.76 -0.43
CA SER A 310 -13.28 18.70 0.67
C SER A 310 -12.10 19.64 0.98
N ASP A 311 -10.92 19.37 0.44
CA ASP A 311 -9.67 20.12 0.67
C ASP A 311 -9.28 21.00 -0.54
N ALA A 312 -10.28 21.43 -1.30
CA ALA A 312 -10.07 22.11 -2.56
C ALA A 312 -9.29 23.43 -2.43
N ASN A 313 -9.45 24.15 -1.33
CA ASN A 313 -8.77 25.43 -1.14
C ASN A 313 -7.27 25.31 -0.92
N SER A 314 -6.78 24.21 -0.35
CA SER A 314 -5.37 23.99 -0.11
C SER A 314 -4.72 23.18 -1.22
N TYR A 315 -5.15 21.94 -1.43
CA TYR A 315 -4.55 21.02 -2.38
C TYR A 315 -4.90 21.37 -3.84
N ILE A 316 -6.18 21.49 -4.17
CA ILE A 316 -6.61 21.75 -5.55
C ILE A 316 -6.07 23.08 -6.05
N SER A 317 -6.19 24.13 -5.23
CA SER A 317 -5.66 25.46 -5.59
C SER A 317 -4.16 25.43 -5.88
N LYS A 318 -3.39 24.64 -5.14
CA LYS A 318 -1.94 24.52 -5.26
C LYS A 318 -1.51 23.65 -6.44
N VAL A 319 -2.19 22.53 -6.66
CA VAL A 319 -1.80 21.52 -7.66
C VAL A 319 -2.44 21.79 -9.01
N PHE A 320 -3.73 22.08 -9.04
CA PHE A 320 -4.52 22.22 -10.26
C PHE A 320 -4.73 23.68 -10.69
N GLY A 321 -4.76 24.61 -9.74
CA GLY A 321 -5.05 26.02 -9.95
C GLY A 321 -6.31 26.46 -9.23
N LYS A 322 -6.37 27.76 -8.87
CA LYS A 322 -7.50 28.35 -8.11
C LYS A 322 -8.83 28.26 -8.88
N GLU A 323 -8.78 28.30 -10.20
CA GLU A 323 -9.93 28.22 -11.08
C GLU A 323 -10.66 26.86 -11.02
N PHE A 324 -9.97 25.79 -10.59
CA PHE A 324 -10.54 24.45 -10.46
C PHE A 324 -11.19 24.17 -9.11
N VAL A 325 -11.00 25.03 -8.11
CA VAL A 325 -11.52 24.82 -6.73
C VAL A 325 -13.03 24.61 -6.72
N GLY A 326 -13.78 25.50 -7.37
CA GLY A 326 -15.24 25.38 -7.43
C GLY A 326 -15.72 24.13 -8.16
N GLN A 327 -14.99 23.71 -9.19
CA GLN A 327 -15.29 22.50 -9.94
C GLN A 327 -15.03 21.25 -9.11
N ALA A 328 -13.88 21.17 -8.42
CA ALA A 328 -13.50 20.02 -7.60
C ALA A 328 -14.49 19.73 -6.45
N ASN A 329 -15.08 20.77 -5.86
CA ASN A 329 -16.10 20.62 -4.80
C ASN A 329 -17.40 19.98 -5.31
N ASN A 330 -17.72 20.12 -6.58
CA ASN A 330 -19.00 19.76 -7.18
C ASN A 330 -18.91 18.58 -8.17
N LEU A 331 -17.79 17.86 -8.21
CA LEU A 331 -17.63 16.72 -9.10
C LEU A 331 -18.65 15.61 -8.79
N GLU A 332 -19.25 15.05 -9.83
CA GLU A 332 -20.07 13.85 -9.71
C GLU A 332 -19.22 12.62 -9.34
N THR A 333 -19.82 11.62 -8.74
CA THR A 333 -19.16 10.35 -8.46
C THR A 333 -18.57 9.75 -9.75
N GLY A 334 -17.29 9.35 -9.69
CA GLY A 334 -16.55 8.79 -10.83
C GLY A 334 -16.01 9.84 -11.80
N THR A 335 -16.21 11.14 -11.53
CA THR A 335 -15.60 12.25 -12.28
C THR A 335 -14.42 12.82 -11.49
N PHE A 336 -13.34 13.18 -12.17
CA PHE A 336 -12.14 13.69 -11.52
C PHE A 336 -11.39 14.69 -12.41
N LEU A 337 -10.61 15.54 -11.78
CA LEU A 337 -9.59 16.34 -12.43
C LEU A 337 -8.31 15.50 -12.57
N LEU A 338 -7.73 15.50 -13.76
CA LEU A 338 -6.47 14.82 -14.05
C LEU A 338 -5.41 15.83 -14.43
N LYS A 339 -4.27 15.80 -13.75
CA LYS A 339 -3.08 16.54 -14.11
C LYS A 339 -1.89 15.60 -14.22
N VAL A 340 -1.22 15.60 -15.36
CA VAL A 340 -0.04 14.76 -15.63
C VAL A 340 1.15 15.67 -15.83
N ASN A 341 2.17 15.53 -14.98
CA ASN A 341 3.41 16.29 -15.05
C ASN A 341 4.47 15.44 -15.78
N VAL A 342 4.30 15.23 -17.09
CA VAL A 342 5.32 14.55 -17.93
C VAL A 342 6.08 15.61 -18.69
N SER A 343 7.38 15.73 -18.39
CA SER A 343 8.42 16.52 -19.07
C SER A 343 7.97 17.78 -19.83
N SER A 344 8.54 18.92 -19.46
CA SER A 344 8.64 20.22 -20.18
C SER A 344 7.37 20.93 -20.69
N GLN A 345 6.22 20.30 -20.71
CA GLN A 345 4.93 20.94 -20.99
C GLN A 345 4.03 20.80 -19.76
N ASN A 346 3.80 21.91 -19.06
CA ASN A 346 2.76 22.03 -18.04
C ASN A 346 1.41 21.73 -18.72
N GLN A 347 0.99 20.46 -18.69
CA GLN A 347 -0.32 20.10 -19.21
C GLN A 347 -1.39 20.73 -18.31
N ARG A 348 -2.32 21.44 -18.94
CA ARG A 348 -3.49 21.98 -18.23
C ARG A 348 -4.28 20.81 -17.64
N PRO A 349 -4.82 20.95 -16.42
CA PRO A 349 -5.73 19.97 -15.87
C PRO A 349 -6.89 19.71 -16.83
N ILE A 350 -7.27 18.45 -16.95
CA ILE A 350 -8.43 18.03 -17.73
C ILE A 350 -9.49 17.42 -16.82
N LEU A 351 -10.75 17.69 -17.14
CA LEU A 351 -11.87 16.99 -16.52
C LEU A 351 -12.05 15.65 -17.23
N ALA A 352 -12.00 14.58 -16.47
CA ALA A 352 -12.21 13.24 -16.97
C ALA A 352 -13.34 12.55 -16.21
N LYS A 353 -14.14 11.75 -16.89
CA LYS A 353 -15.16 10.89 -16.32
C LYS A 353 -14.79 9.46 -16.68
N LEU A 354 -14.49 8.65 -15.67
CA LEU A 354 -14.25 7.25 -15.90
C LEU A 354 -15.59 6.55 -16.15
N ARG A 355 -15.79 6.10 -17.38
CA ARG A 355 -16.86 5.13 -17.70
C ARG A 355 -16.39 3.76 -17.25
N MET A 356 -16.34 3.57 -15.92
CA MET A 356 -15.89 2.32 -15.34
C MET A 356 -17.07 1.50 -14.86
N PRO A 357 -17.02 0.17 -15.07
CA PRO A 357 -17.95 -0.71 -14.37
C PRO A 357 -17.75 -0.59 -12.86
N ASN A 358 -18.82 -0.80 -12.10
CA ASN A 358 -18.68 -0.97 -10.66
C ASN A 358 -17.98 -2.32 -10.42
N MET A 359 -16.76 -2.25 -9.89
CA MET A 359 -15.89 -3.42 -9.63
C MET A 359 -16.16 -4.08 -8.29
N ASP A 360 -17.11 -3.58 -7.50
CA ASP A 360 -17.60 -4.29 -6.32
C ASP A 360 -18.53 -5.41 -6.73
N LYS A 361 -18.46 -6.53 -6.00
CA LYS A 361 -19.50 -7.58 -6.15
C LYS A 361 -20.87 -6.93 -5.95
N CYS A 362 -21.67 -6.95 -7.00
CA CYS A 362 -23.06 -6.53 -6.89
C CYS A 362 -23.70 -7.37 -5.78
N LYS A 363 -23.94 -6.75 -4.63
CA LYS A 363 -24.96 -7.25 -3.73
C LYS A 363 -26.23 -7.16 -4.56
N VAL A 364 -26.65 -8.31 -5.13
CA VAL A 364 -27.94 -8.43 -5.81
C VAL A 364 -28.94 -7.95 -4.76
N LYS A 365 -29.34 -6.68 -4.86
CA LYS A 365 -30.53 -6.25 -4.13
C LYS A 365 -31.59 -7.21 -4.58
N LYS A 366 -32.11 -7.99 -3.65
CA LYS A 366 -33.36 -8.74 -3.83
C LYS A 366 -34.47 -7.72 -4.05
N GLU A 367 -34.52 -7.11 -5.21
CA GLU A 367 -35.62 -6.26 -5.66
C GLU A 367 -36.88 -7.08 -6.00
N THR A 368 -36.85 -8.38 -5.74
CA THR A 368 -37.93 -9.28 -6.19
C THR A 368 -39.06 -9.43 -5.18
N THR A 369 -39.05 -8.79 -4.01
CA THR A 369 -40.12 -8.99 -3.04
C THR A 369 -41.05 -7.79 -2.87
N LEU A 370 -40.60 -6.57 -3.15
CA LEU A 370 -41.41 -5.37 -2.99
C LEU A 370 -42.37 -5.13 -4.18
N THR A 371 -41.96 -5.45 -5.40
CA THR A 371 -42.81 -5.28 -6.60
C THR A 371 -43.99 -6.26 -6.62
N ILE A 372 -43.81 -7.47 -6.08
CA ILE A 372 -44.88 -8.48 -6.00
C ILE A 372 -45.89 -8.12 -4.90
N GLN A 373 -45.48 -7.54 -3.79
CA GLN A 373 -46.40 -7.07 -2.74
C GLN A 373 -47.21 -5.84 -3.17
N ASN A 374 -46.61 -4.88 -3.87
CA ASN A 374 -47.32 -3.70 -4.36
C ASN A 374 -48.35 -4.07 -5.45
N ASN A 375 -48.03 -5.02 -6.33
CA ASN A 375 -49.00 -5.49 -7.33
C ASN A 375 -50.15 -6.30 -6.71
N ARG A 376 -49.94 -6.98 -5.58
CA ARG A 376 -51.04 -7.68 -4.85
C ARG A 376 -51.91 -6.70 -4.05
N VAL A 377 -51.37 -5.61 -3.56
CA VAL A 377 -52.14 -4.56 -2.88
C VAL A 377 -52.98 -3.77 -3.88
N LEU A 378 -52.41 -3.40 -5.03
CA LEU A 378 -53.17 -2.71 -6.11
C LEU A 378 -54.25 -3.58 -6.73
N ALA A 379 -54.05 -4.89 -6.80
CA ALA A 379 -55.08 -5.83 -7.29
C ALA A 379 -56.25 -6.03 -6.29
N LYS A 380 -56.02 -5.79 -4.97
CA LYS A 380 -57.08 -5.82 -3.95
C LYS A 380 -57.87 -4.51 -3.82
N MET A 381 -57.34 -3.39 -4.32
CA MET A 381 -58.04 -2.10 -4.33
C MET A 381 -58.91 -1.87 -5.60
N ARG A 382 -58.87 -2.80 -6.55
CA ARG A 382 -59.70 -2.77 -7.78
C ARG A 382 -60.84 -3.80 -7.79
N LYS A 383 -61.14 -4.41 -6.67
CA LYS A 383 -62.35 -5.16 -6.38
C LYS A 383 -63.11 -4.46 -5.27
#